data_a188820114d0ee18966b832cf658b1ba
#
_entry.id   a188820114d0ee18966b832cf658b1ba
#
_cell.length_a   1.000
_cell.length_b   1.000
_cell.length_c   1.000
_cell.angle_alpha   90.00
_cell.angle_beta   90.00
_cell.angle_gamma   90.00
#
_symmetry.space_group_name_H-M   'P 1'
#
loop_
_entity.id
_entity.type
_entity.pdbx_description
1 polymer ?
#
loop_
_entity_poly.entity_id
_entity_poly.type
_entity_poly.pdbx_seq_one_letter_code
_entity_poly.pdbx_strand_id
1 'polypeptide(L)'
;MAYKALYNKYRPQTFDEVVGQRGIVRTLKNAIATGKIAHAYLFSGPRGTGKTTMARLFAKALNCEEGLGAQCNHCSNCVAVTEGSHPDVIEIDAASNNGVDQVRELIDKVRYAPIKGRYKIYIIDEVHMMSQGAFNALLKTLEEPPEEVIFILATTEPYKVLPTILSRCQRFDFGKIEEMDIEKNIINVLNQEGVTYEDKAVAEIAALADGGMRDALSILEQVLAYCGNELKESDVLTLFGLTSNSQKIELLKLIEAKDVSGVLAKLDAFLTGGVDIKRLNGNLLDILKDLLIFQKTGDANLMSSLTVSEAQDLSDDISARDANKMIAVLLKAQNDFRNVSNVRSLFELTLLQLCSIEEEEISTPVVKNKRPVETKTIVPEPVAPTPAPAPKAAPTAADVPDFVLQQPVVEEKPITPEPPVEEAIDLTDIKNTEVEKDGDRFELADEQVTNIMVLGKDNREERRELTKNWKQIEALKGHPTIGNLATLLAEGHPFCLCKEALLLTFNFTRLKNQANVKANQAAISAMVEKLLGRKVFVYSLDRLDCNKYYTDFSNKEQLNKLPNKKEIQLELPKGE
;
A
#
# COMPACT_ATOMS: atom_id res chain seq x y z
N MET A 1 -31.62 0.89 29.22
CA MET A 1 -30.64 1.75 28.51
C MET A 1 -30.40 1.13 27.14
N ALA A 2 -30.22 1.93 26.11
CA ALA A 2 -29.85 1.39 24.80
C ALA A 2 -28.46 0.75 24.87
N TYR A 3 -28.28 -0.39 24.23
CA TYR A 3 -27.00 -1.08 24.15
C TYR A 3 -25.95 -0.17 23.52
N LYS A 4 -24.77 -0.07 24.12
CA LYS A 4 -23.66 0.75 23.61
C LYS A 4 -22.48 -0.18 23.35
N ALA A 5 -22.03 -0.21 22.10
CA ALA A 5 -20.89 -1.04 21.68
C ALA A 5 -19.65 -0.78 22.53
N LEU A 6 -18.83 -1.81 22.78
CA LEU A 6 -17.66 -1.74 23.66
C LEU A 6 -16.67 -0.66 23.24
N TYR A 7 -16.40 -0.53 21.95
CA TYR A 7 -15.49 0.50 21.44
C TYR A 7 -15.98 1.95 21.66
N ASN A 8 -17.30 2.14 21.90
CA ASN A 8 -17.88 3.42 22.30
C ASN A 8 -17.98 3.58 23.81
N LYS A 9 -18.27 2.48 24.55
CA LYS A 9 -18.37 2.48 26.02
C LYS A 9 -17.02 2.75 26.67
N TYR A 10 -15.97 2.14 26.14
CA TYR A 10 -14.59 2.23 26.64
C TYR A 10 -13.70 3.20 25.84
N ARG A 11 -14.33 4.15 25.16
CA ARG A 11 -13.59 5.21 24.48
C ARG A 11 -12.91 6.12 25.50
N PRO A 12 -11.58 6.34 25.42
CA PRO A 12 -10.86 7.23 26.32
C PRO A 12 -11.53 8.58 26.49
N GLN A 13 -11.64 9.05 27.73
CA GLN A 13 -12.23 10.33 28.10
C GLN A 13 -11.19 11.37 28.51
N THR A 14 -9.97 10.93 28.82
CA THR A 14 -8.80 11.76 29.13
C THR A 14 -7.59 11.31 28.36
N PHE A 15 -6.55 12.16 28.29
CA PHE A 15 -5.28 11.80 27.68
C PHE A 15 -4.57 10.64 28.40
N ASP A 16 -4.80 10.47 29.69
CA ASP A 16 -4.14 9.45 30.49
C ASP A 16 -4.72 8.05 30.26
N GLU A 17 -5.93 7.98 29.75
CA GLU A 17 -6.60 6.73 29.37
C GLU A 17 -6.20 6.25 27.95
N VAL A 18 -5.47 7.08 27.18
CA VAL A 18 -5.08 6.70 25.80
C VAL A 18 -4.02 5.61 25.85
N VAL A 19 -4.32 4.50 25.23
CA VAL A 19 -3.41 3.35 25.10
C VAL A 19 -2.48 3.59 23.92
N GLY A 20 -1.18 3.36 24.12
CA GLY A 20 -0.15 3.66 23.14
C GLY A 20 0.04 5.17 22.92
N GLN A 21 0.57 5.58 21.78
CA GLN A 21 0.70 6.97 21.30
C GLN A 21 1.33 7.95 22.32
N ARG A 22 2.19 7.46 23.24
CA ARG A 22 2.74 8.23 24.38
C ARG A 22 3.45 9.54 23.95
N GLY A 23 4.15 9.50 22.80
CA GLY A 23 4.84 10.67 22.23
C GLY A 23 3.86 11.76 21.80
N ILE A 24 2.77 11.39 21.16
CA ILE A 24 1.72 12.31 20.68
C ILE A 24 1.03 12.95 21.88
N VAL A 25 0.57 12.14 22.83
CA VAL A 25 -0.07 12.62 24.08
C VAL A 25 0.82 13.62 24.80
N ARG A 26 2.11 13.31 25.00
CA ARG A 26 3.07 14.20 25.65
C ARG A 26 3.23 15.51 24.91
N THR A 27 3.33 15.47 23.57
CA THR A 27 3.50 16.67 22.75
C THR A 27 2.26 17.57 22.81
N LEU A 28 1.05 17.00 22.71
CA LEU A 28 -0.20 17.77 22.82
C LEU A 28 -0.38 18.37 24.23
N LYS A 29 -0.11 17.61 25.30
CA LYS A 29 -0.12 18.14 26.68
C LYS A 29 0.86 19.31 26.84
N ASN A 30 2.07 19.22 26.29
CA ASN A 30 3.07 20.29 26.35
C ASN A 30 2.64 21.53 25.54
N ALA A 31 2.05 21.33 24.35
CA ALA A 31 1.53 22.44 23.53
C ALA A 31 0.46 23.23 24.30
N ILE A 32 -0.46 22.53 24.96
CA ILE A 32 -1.49 23.15 25.81
C ILE A 32 -0.86 23.90 26.99
N ALA A 33 0.06 23.25 27.74
CA ALA A 33 0.69 23.83 28.92
C ALA A 33 1.53 25.07 28.60
N THR A 34 2.13 25.14 27.42
CA THR A 34 2.95 26.28 26.96
C THR A 34 2.17 27.33 26.19
N GLY A 35 0.87 27.09 25.91
CA GLY A 35 0.03 27.96 25.09
C GLY A 35 0.43 28.01 23.61
N LYS A 36 1.30 27.09 23.14
CA LYS A 36 1.76 27.00 21.76
C LYS A 36 0.85 26.09 20.96
N ILE A 37 -0.39 26.52 20.74
CA ILE A 37 -1.41 25.78 20.03
C ILE A 37 -1.36 26.19 18.55
N ALA A 38 -1.15 25.24 17.65
CA ALA A 38 -1.19 25.50 16.22
C ALA A 38 -2.64 25.63 15.73
N HIS A 39 -2.85 26.35 14.63
CA HIS A 39 -4.17 26.51 14.02
C HIS A 39 -4.63 25.28 13.24
N ALA A 40 -3.73 24.38 12.83
CA ALA A 40 -4.06 23.19 12.08
C ALA A 40 -3.18 21.99 12.48
N TYR A 41 -3.82 20.86 12.66
CA TYR A 41 -3.23 19.57 13.00
C TYR A 41 -3.60 18.53 11.96
N LEU A 42 -2.66 17.65 11.61
CA LEU A 42 -2.93 16.47 10.80
C LEU A 42 -2.58 15.21 11.60
N PHE A 43 -3.57 14.38 11.88
CA PHE A 43 -3.43 13.08 12.52
C PHE A 43 -3.47 11.99 11.44
N SER A 44 -2.32 11.37 11.16
CA SER A 44 -2.18 10.32 10.14
C SER A 44 -1.82 8.97 10.76
N GLY A 45 -2.27 7.88 10.16
CA GLY A 45 -1.93 6.52 10.60
C GLY A 45 -3.03 5.50 10.40
N PRO A 46 -2.78 4.21 10.72
CA PRO A 46 -3.71 3.11 10.49
C PRO A 46 -5.08 3.32 11.14
N ARG A 47 -6.08 2.59 10.65
CA ARG A 47 -7.42 2.59 11.23
C ARG A 47 -7.37 2.06 12.67
N GLY A 48 -8.27 2.52 13.52
CA GLY A 48 -8.39 2.00 14.88
C GLY A 48 -7.35 2.48 15.90
N THR A 49 -6.34 3.29 15.48
CA THR A 49 -5.22 3.75 16.34
C THR A 49 -5.52 4.96 17.22
N GLY A 50 -6.76 5.48 17.19
CA GLY A 50 -7.23 6.52 18.10
C GLY A 50 -7.16 7.96 17.58
N LYS A 51 -6.99 8.20 16.26
CA LYS A 51 -6.91 9.55 15.66
C LYS A 51 -8.09 10.45 16.04
N THR A 52 -9.32 10.03 15.74
CA THR A 52 -10.55 10.78 16.03
C THR A 52 -10.79 10.91 17.54
N THR A 53 -10.42 9.89 18.32
CA THR A 53 -10.48 9.95 19.79
C THR A 53 -9.54 11.02 20.33
N MET A 54 -8.29 11.05 19.84
CA MET A 54 -7.32 12.07 20.22
C MET A 54 -7.78 13.49 19.82
N ALA A 55 -8.39 13.64 18.65
CA ALA A 55 -8.98 14.90 18.20
C ALA A 55 -10.05 15.41 19.18
N ARG A 56 -10.95 14.52 19.60
CA ARG A 56 -11.99 14.87 20.60
C ARG A 56 -11.40 15.17 21.98
N LEU A 57 -10.40 14.41 22.43
CA LEU A 57 -9.70 14.68 23.69
C LEU A 57 -8.97 16.02 23.65
N PHE A 58 -8.36 16.36 22.54
CA PHE A 58 -7.70 17.64 22.37
C PHE A 58 -8.72 18.79 22.36
N ALA A 59 -9.83 18.64 21.65
CA ALA A 59 -10.93 19.61 21.67
C ALA A 59 -11.49 19.81 23.07
N LYS A 60 -11.66 18.73 23.86
CA LYS A 60 -12.09 18.75 25.24
C LYS A 60 -11.10 19.50 26.15
N ALA A 61 -9.80 19.23 25.98
CA ALA A 61 -8.73 19.89 26.73
C ALA A 61 -8.65 21.39 26.46
N LEU A 62 -8.95 21.82 25.24
CA LEU A 62 -8.91 23.23 24.83
C LEU A 62 -10.12 24.01 25.35
N ASN A 63 -11.29 23.39 25.44
CA ASN A 63 -12.58 24.02 25.77
C ASN A 63 -13.09 23.69 27.16
N CYS A 64 -12.31 23.03 28.03
CA CYS A 64 -12.73 22.73 29.39
C CYS A 64 -12.88 24.00 30.22
N GLU A 65 -14.00 24.12 30.98
CA GLU A 65 -14.30 25.28 31.82
C GLU A 65 -13.35 25.40 33.01
N GLU A 66 -12.83 24.27 33.53
CA GLU A 66 -11.88 24.24 34.65
C GLU A 66 -10.46 24.71 34.28
N GLY A 67 -10.19 24.87 33.00
CA GLY A 67 -8.91 25.37 32.50
C GLY A 67 -8.39 24.58 31.31
N LEU A 68 -7.38 25.15 30.67
CA LEU A 68 -6.70 24.51 29.54
C LEU A 68 -6.02 23.20 30.00
N GLY A 69 -6.36 22.09 29.36
CA GLY A 69 -5.80 20.77 29.64
C GLY A 69 -6.50 19.95 30.71
N ALA A 70 -7.47 20.51 31.44
CA ALA A 70 -8.09 19.84 32.60
C ALA A 70 -8.90 18.59 32.26
N GLN A 71 -9.65 18.60 31.16
CA GLN A 71 -10.51 17.48 30.72
C GLN A 71 -11.36 16.89 31.88
N CYS A 72 -12.06 17.75 32.63
CA CYS A 72 -12.75 17.37 33.88
C CYS A 72 -13.89 16.34 33.71
N ASN A 73 -14.42 16.16 32.49
CA ASN A 73 -15.51 15.25 32.13
C ASN A 73 -16.88 15.55 32.75
N HIS A 74 -17.03 16.57 33.57
CA HIS A 74 -18.29 16.93 34.23
C HIS A 74 -18.81 18.34 33.92
N CYS A 75 -17.95 19.25 33.43
CA CYS A 75 -18.42 20.56 32.97
C CYS A 75 -19.25 20.46 31.70
N SER A 76 -20.05 21.49 31.44
CA SER A 76 -20.99 21.48 30.33
C SER A 76 -20.29 21.33 28.96
N ASN A 77 -19.09 21.86 28.79
CA ASN A 77 -18.31 21.74 27.56
C ASN A 77 -17.75 20.32 27.39
N CYS A 78 -17.17 19.73 28.44
CA CYS A 78 -16.64 18.35 28.37
C CYS A 78 -17.74 17.32 28.04
N VAL A 79 -18.92 17.45 28.66
CA VAL A 79 -20.08 16.58 28.40
C VAL A 79 -20.54 16.75 26.97
N ALA A 80 -20.76 17.98 26.51
CA ALA A 80 -21.22 18.27 25.16
C ALA A 80 -20.26 17.77 24.07
N VAL A 81 -18.94 17.88 24.28
CA VAL A 81 -17.92 17.30 23.35
C VAL A 81 -18.01 15.78 23.33
N THR A 82 -18.19 15.12 24.48
CA THR A 82 -18.32 13.67 24.56
C THR A 82 -19.57 13.18 23.83
N GLU A 83 -20.68 13.90 23.93
CA GLU A 83 -21.96 13.60 23.28
C GLU A 83 -22.00 14.04 21.79
N GLY A 84 -21.02 14.83 21.33
CA GLY A 84 -21.00 15.36 19.96
C GLY A 84 -22.00 16.49 19.73
N SER A 85 -22.46 17.17 20.81
CA SER A 85 -23.47 18.23 20.78
C SER A 85 -22.90 19.65 21.03
N HIS A 86 -21.56 19.79 21.13
CA HIS A 86 -20.94 21.07 21.44
C HIS A 86 -21.01 22.01 20.22
N PRO A 87 -21.51 23.26 20.38
CA PRO A 87 -21.74 24.19 19.25
C PRO A 87 -20.43 24.62 18.55
N ASP A 88 -19.30 24.65 19.28
CA ASP A 88 -18.01 25.08 18.77
C ASP A 88 -17.04 23.93 18.47
N VAL A 89 -17.48 22.67 18.63
CA VAL A 89 -16.69 21.48 18.23
C VAL A 89 -17.49 20.74 17.17
N ILE A 90 -17.12 20.96 15.92
CA ILE A 90 -17.86 20.44 14.77
C ILE A 90 -17.06 19.28 14.19
N GLU A 91 -17.64 18.08 14.25
CA GLU A 91 -17.05 16.87 13.68
C GLU A 91 -17.72 16.54 12.35
N ILE A 92 -16.93 16.34 11.30
CA ILE A 92 -17.36 16.06 9.94
C ILE A 92 -16.62 14.84 9.44
N ASP A 93 -17.37 13.86 8.96
CA ASP A 93 -16.82 12.76 8.19
C ASP A 93 -16.74 13.16 6.71
N ALA A 94 -15.52 13.25 6.18
CA ALA A 94 -15.31 13.63 4.79
C ALA A 94 -15.77 12.55 3.79
N ALA A 95 -15.94 11.29 4.21
CA ALA A 95 -16.50 10.25 3.35
C ALA A 95 -17.97 10.55 3.00
N SER A 96 -18.71 11.10 3.96
CA SER A 96 -20.13 11.50 3.80
C SER A 96 -20.28 12.94 3.30
N ASN A 97 -19.27 13.80 3.50
CA ASN A 97 -19.31 15.25 3.22
C ASN A 97 -18.11 15.69 2.38
N ASN A 98 -17.95 15.13 1.18
CA ASN A 98 -16.78 15.36 0.30
C ASN A 98 -16.94 16.49 -0.71
N GLY A 99 -18.13 17.09 -0.79
CA GLY A 99 -18.48 18.10 -1.79
C GLY A 99 -17.88 19.49 -1.49
N VAL A 100 -17.63 20.25 -2.55
CA VAL A 100 -17.11 21.64 -2.47
C VAL A 100 -18.06 22.56 -1.72
N ASP A 101 -19.37 22.41 -1.94
CA ASP A 101 -20.38 23.30 -1.35
C ASP A 101 -20.52 23.08 0.16
N GLN A 102 -20.43 21.83 0.61
CA GLN A 102 -20.44 21.48 2.04
C GLN A 102 -19.24 22.09 2.77
N VAL A 103 -18.06 22.05 2.15
CA VAL A 103 -16.85 22.67 2.70
C VAL A 103 -16.94 24.20 2.67
N ARG A 104 -17.55 24.80 1.65
CA ARG A 104 -17.81 26.24 1.61
C ARG A 104 -18.74 26.70 2.73
N GLU A 105 -19.82 25.98 2.99
CA GLU A 105 -20.69 26.25 4.14
C GLU A 105 -19.94 26.18 5.47
N LEU A 106 -19.01 25.22 5.60
CA LEU A 106 -18.16 25.13 6.76
C LEU A 106 -17.26 26.36 6.88
N ILE A 107 -16.60 26.77 5.80
CA ILE A 107 -15.71 27.94 5.75
C ILE A 107 -16.46 29.23 6.10
N ASP A 108 -17.68 29.38 5.64
CA ASP A 108 -18.51 30.55 5.98
C ASP A 108 -18.81 30.60 7.49
N LYS A 109 -19.00 29.44 8.12
CA LYS A 109 -19.20 29.33 9.58
C LYS A 109 -17.91 29.57 10.39
N VAL A 110 -16.73 29.39 9.80
CA VAL A 110 -15.42 29.64 10.45
C VAL A 110 -15.24 31.11 10.85
N ARG A 111 -15.84 32.04 10.11
CA ARG A 111 -15.72 33.48 10.34
C ARG A 111 -16.39 33.98 11.62
N TYR A 112 -17.25 33.17 12.24
CA TYR A 112 -17.96 33.55 13.45
C TYR A 112 -17.17 33.12 14.67
N ALA A 113 -17.10 33.99 15.68
CA ALA A 113 -16.46 33.69 16.97
C ALA A 113 -17.09 32.46 17.66
N PRO A 114 -16.36 31.79 18.55
CA PRO A 114 -16.92 30.73 19.38
C PRO A 114 -18.11 31.22 20.20
N ILE A 115 -19.11 30.36 20.39
CA ILE A 115 -20.33 30.67 21.13
C ILE A 115 -20.15 30.38 22.62
N LYS A 116 -19.50 29.25 22.94
CA LYS A 116 -19.41 28.72 24.30
C LYS A 116 -17.97 28.33 24.69
N GLY A 117 -17.22 27.77 23.74
CA GLY A 117 -15.83 27.38 23.94
C GLY A 117 -14.85 28.54 23.86
N ARG A 118 -13.57 28.28 24.22
CA ARG A 118 -12.45 29.21 23.93
C ARG A 118 -12.03 29.17 22.49
N TYR A 119 -12.14 27.99 21.88
CA TYR A 119 -11.76 27.73 20.51
C TYR A 119 -12.92 27.09 19.75
N LYS A 120 -13.05 27.46 18.50
CA LYS A 120 -13.92 26.79 17.53
C LYS A 120 -13.12 25.75 16.81
N ILE A 121 -13.48 24.49 16.97
CA ILE A 121 -12.67 23.36 16.55
C ILE A 121 -13.42 22.57 15.48
N TYR A 122 -12.76 22.37 14.35
CA TYR A 122 -13.26 21.58 13.24
C TYR A 122 -12.47 20.29 13.16
N ILE A 123 -13.10 19.16 13.45
CA ILE A 123 -12.54 17.82 13.31
C ILE A 123 -13.05 17.25 11.99
N ILE A 124 -12.15 17.03 11.04
CA ILE A 124 -12.47 16.47 9.73
C ILE A 124 -11.84 15.09 9.66
N ASP A 125 -12.69 14.06 9.79
CA ASP A 125 -12.24 12.67 9.72
C ASP A 125 -12.21 12.18 8.28
N GLU A 126 -11.31 11.24 7.98
CA GLU A 126 -11.01 10.67 6.66
C GLU A 126 -10.84 11.76 5.57
N VAL A 127 -10.10 12.81 5.91
CA VAL A 127 -9.93 14.00 5.07
C VAL A 127 -9.46 13.69 3.64
N HIS A 128 -8.76 12.57 3.44
CA HIS A 128 -8.34 12.12 2.10
C HIS A 128 -9.50 11.81 1.14
N MET A 129 -10.73 11.67 1.66
CA MET A 129 -11.95 11.47 0.85
C MET A 129 -12.51 12.77 0.28
N MET A 130 -12.00 13.93 0.69
CA MET A 130 -12.42 15.23 0.14
C MET A 130 -12.06 15.37 -1.33
N SER A 131 -12.94 16.00 -2.10
CA SER A 131 -12.65 16.37 -3.48
C SER A 131 -11.54 17.42 -3.57
N GLN A 132 -10.84 17.47 -4.70
CA GLN A 132 -9.77 18.46 -4.92
C GLN A 132 -10.28 19.91 -4.82
N GLY A 133 -11.51 20.16 -5.27
CA GLY A 133 -12.16 21.45 -5.11
C GLY A 133 -12.43 21.83 -3.65
N ALA A 134 -12.79 20.85 -2.81
CA ALA A 134 -12.99 21.03 -1.37
C ALA A 134 -11.66 21.35 -0.66
N PHE A 135 -10.58 20.64 -0.99
CA PHE A 135 -9.24 20.98 -0.49
C PHE A 135 -8.84 22.41 -0.86
N ASN A 136 -9.02 22.81 -2.12
CA ASN A 136 -8.66 24.16 -2.57
C ASN A 136 -9.47 25.25 -1.85
N ALA A 137 -10.74 24.99 -1.54
CA ALA A 137 -11.54 25.91 -0.74
C ALA A 137 -11.01 26.07 0.69
N LEU A 138 -10.52 24.98 1.29
CA LEU A 138 -9.98 24.98 2.66
C LEU A 138 -8.61 25.68 2.75
N LEU A 139 -7.80 25.67 1.68
CA LEU A 139 -6.44 26.23 1.67
C LEU A 139 -6.39 27.67 2.15
N LYS A 140 -7.28 28.54 1.65
CA LYS A 140 -7.30 29.96 2.02
C LYS A 140 -7.52 30.16 3.52
N THR A 141 -8.37 29.35 4.13
CA THR A 141 -8.65 29.41 5.57
C THR A 141 -7.51 28.85 6.40
N LEU A 142 -6.75 27.88 5.88
CA LEU A 142 -5.55 27.36 6.54
C LEU A 142 -4.35 28.30 6.42
N GLU A 143 -4.31 29.17 5.40
CA GLU A 143 -3.26 30.19 5.22
C GLU A 143 -3.48 31.37 6.16
N GLU A 144 -4.72 31.83 6.28
CA GLU A 144 -5.12 32.99 7.10
C GLU A 144 -6.24 32.57 8.08
N PRO A 145 -5.94 31.71 9.06
CA PRO A 145 -6.96 31.22 10.00
C PRO A 145 -7.35 32.34 10.99
N PRO A 146 -8.63 32.42 11.39
CA PRO A 146 -9.03 33.26 12.51
C PRO A 146 -8.34 32.77 13.80
N GLU A 147 -8.01 33.70 14.73
CA GLU A 147 -7.21 33.42 15.93
C GLU A 147 -7.78 32.32 16.85
N GLU A 148 -9.10 32.19 16.92
CA GLU A 148 -9.78 31.25 17.80
C GLU A 148 -10.23 29.96 17.09
N VAL A 149 -9.77 29.71 15.87
CA VAL A 149 -10.16 28.54 15.07
C VAL A 149 -9.05 27.53 14.98
N ILE A 150 -9.39 26.26 15.20
CA ILE A 150 -8.44 25.14 15.12
C ILE A 150 -9.03 24.06 14.20
N PHE A 151 -8.22 23.63 13.24
CA PHE A 151 -8.53 22.49 12.37
C PHE A 151 -7.79 21.26 12.84
N ILE A 152 -8.48 20.12 12.95
CA ILE A 152 -7.89 18.81 13.23
C ILE A 152 -8.32 17.87 12.09
N LEU A 153 -7.40 17.60 11.19
CA LEU A 153 -7.59 16.73 10.05
C LEU A 153 -7.13 15.32 10.41
N ALA A 154 -7.96 14.30 10.23
CA ALA A 154 -7.59 12.92 10.45
C ALA A 154 -7.63 12.12 9.15
N THR A 155 -6.67 11.21 8.94
CA THR A 155 -6.58 10.39 7.72
C THR A 155 -5.89 9.06 7.96
N THR A 156 -6.35 8.03 7.26
CA THR A 156 -5.63 6.76 7.13
C THR A 156 -4.64 6.77 5.96
N GLU A 157 -4.80 7.68 4.99
CA GLU A 157 -4.01 7.72 3.75
C GLU A 157 -3.39 9.12 3.53
N PRO A 158 -2.31 9.46 4.27
CA PRO A 158 -1.70 10.79 4.21
C PRO A 158 -1.13 11.13 2.82
N TYR A 159 -0.76 10.14 2.02
CA TYR A 159 -0.24 10.34 0.67
C TYR A 159 -1.30 10.83 -0.34
N LYS A 160 -2.60 10.71 -0.03
CA LYS A 160 -3.70 11.27 -0.83
C LYS A 160 -4.02 12.72 -0.47
N VAL A 161 -3.50 13.23 0.65
CA VAL A 161 -3.71 14.62 1.06
C VAL A 161 -2.74 15.52 0.32
N LEU A 162 -3.23 16.66 -0.18
CA LEU A 162 -2.41 17.59 -0.96
C LEU A 162 -1.18 18.08 -0.18
N PRO A 163 0.01 18.14 -0.79
CA PRO A 163 1.22 18.67 -0.15
C PRO A 163 1.05 20.10 0.39
N THR A 164 0.22 20.91 -0.26
CA THR A 164 -0.12 22.27 0.16
C THR A 164 -0.88 22.32 1.48
N ILE A 165 -1.70 21.32 1.81
CA ILE A 165 -2.35 21.15 3.11
C ILE A 165 -1.34 20.65 4.14
N LEU A 166 -0.53 19.62 3.77
CA LEU A 166 0.47 19.03 4.65
C LEU A 166 1.45 20.06 5.19
N SER A 167 1.90 21.01 4.36
CA SER A 167 2.85 22.05 4.74
C SER A 167 2.29 23.09 5.73
N ARG A 168 0.97 23.16 5.90
CA ARG A 168 0.29 24.12 6.80
C ARG A 168 -0.22 23.48 8.10
N CYS A 169 -0.07 22.16 8.23
CA CYS A 169 -0.53 21.41 9.39
C CYS A 169 0.65 20.92 10.23
N GLN A 170 0.49 20.96 11.54
CA GLN A 170 1.38 20.21 12.42
C GLN A 170 1.02 18.74 12.35
N ARG A 171 1.92 17.91 11.81
CA ARG A 171 1.68 16.50 11.55
C ARG A 171 2.01 15.63 12.76
N PHE A 172 1.14 14.66 13.03
CA PHE A 172 1.29 13.61 14.03
C PHE A 172 1.00 12.25 13.40
N ASP A 173 2.00 11.38 13.38
CA ASP A 173 1.89 10.05 12.81
C ASP A 173 1.59 9.03 13.91
N PHE A 174 0.38 8.48 13.88
CA PHE A 174 -0.09 7.43 14.78
C PHE A 174 0.46 6.08 14.33
N GLY A 175 1.20 5.41 15.19
CA GLY A 175 1.66 4.04 14.97
C GLY A 175 0.59 3.00 15.32
N LYS A 176 0.81 1.76 14.90
CA LYS A 176 0.09 0.60 15.43
C LYS A 176 0.34 0.52 16.94
N ILE A 177 -0.68 0.12 17.69
CA ILE A 177 -0.56 -0.10 19.14
C ILE A 177 0.09 -1.47 19.34
N GLU A 178 1.01 -1.57 20.28
CA GLU A 178 1.68 -2.82 20.63
C GLU A 178 0.66 -3.85 21.16
N GLU A 179 0.81 -5.11 20.78
CA GLU A 179 -0.11 -6.19 21.18
C GLU A 179 -0.25 -6.28 22.71
N MET A 180 0.85 -6.18 23.44
CA MET A 180 0.84 -6.17 24.91
C MET A 180 0.01 -5.02 25.51
N ASP A 181 -0.03 -3.86 24.88
CA ASP A 181 -0.83 -2.73 25.33
C ASP A 181 -2.32 -2.93 24.99
N ILE A 182 -2.63 -3.60 23.88
CA ILE A 182 -3.98 -4.03 23.52
C ILE A 182 -4.49 -5.09 24.50
N GLU A 183 -3.69 -6.13 24.80
CA GLU A 183 -4.02 -7.18 25.77
C GLU A 183 -4.38 -6.59 27.13
N LYS A 184 -3.54 -5.70 27.67
CA LYS A 184 -3.80 -5.02 28.95
C LYS A 184 -5.12 -4.26 28.93
N ASN A 185 -5.46 -3.61 27.82
CA ASN A 185 -6.73 -2.89 27.71
C ASN A 185 -7.92 -3.85 27.64
N ILE A 186 -7.81 -4.93 26.87
CA ILE A 186 -8.84 -5.99 26.81
C ILE A 186 -9.09 -6.58 28.21
N ILE A 187 -8.03 -6.91 28.95
CA ILE A 187 -8.11 -7.42 30.32
C ILE A 187 -8.84 -6.43 31.23
N ASN A 188 -8.51 -5.13 31.14
CA ASN A 188 -9.22 -4.11 31.91
C ASN A 188 -10.72 -4.06 31.57
N VAL A 189 -11.08 -4.19 30.29
CA VAL A 189 -12.48 -4.22 29.85
C VAL A 189 -13.18 -5.47 30.37
N LEU A 190 -12.58 -6.66 30.23
CA LEU A 190 -13.14 -7.93 30.71
C LEU A 190 -13.38 -7.91 32.21
N ASN A 191 -12.44 -7.38 33.00
CA ASN A 191 -12.61 -7.22 34.45
C ASN A 191 -13.77 -6.28 34.82
N GLN A 192 -13.97 -5.20 34.05
CA GLN A 192 -15.09 -4.28 34.27
C GLN A 192 -16.45 -4.86 33.84
N GLU A 193 -16.46 -5.73 32.83
CA GLU A 193 -17.66 -6.45 32.39
C GLU A 193 -17.94 -7.70 33.27
N GLY A 194 -17.00 -8.12 34.12
CA GLY A 194 -17.15 -9.29 34.99
C GLY A 194 -17.06 -10.62 34.24
N VAL A 195 -16.30 -10.67 33.15
CA VAL A 195 -16.11 -11.86 32.29
C VAL A 195 -14.83 -12.58 32.71
N THR A 196 -14.91 -13.90 32.84
CA THR A 196 -13.74 -14.78 33.02
C THR A 196 -13.09 -15.08 31.68
N TYR A 197 -11.77 -15.16 31.63
CA TYR A 197 -11.03 -15.29 30.36
C TYR A 197 -9.80 -16.17 30.50
N GLU A 198 -9.38 -16.77 29.36
CA GLU A 198 -8.08 -17.39 29.20
C GLU A 198 -7.10 -16.37 28.58
N ASP A 199 -5.86 -16.28 29.07
CA ASP A 199 -4.85 -15.35 28.57
C ASP A 199 -4.58 -15.55 27.06
N LYS A 200 -4.61 -16.80 26.58
CA LYS A 200 -4.47 -17.13 25.16
C LYS A 200 -5.59 -16.54 24.30
N ALA A 201 -6.82 -16.52 24.78
CA ALA A 201 -7.94 -15.92 24.07
C ALA A 201 -7.73 -14.40 23.89
N VAL A 202 -7.20 -13.73 24.92
CA VAL A 202 -6.88 -12.30 24.87
C VAL A 202 -5.76 -12.03 23.89
N ALA A 203 -4.70 -12.84 23.89
CA ALA A 203 -3.59 -12.71 22.96
C ALA A 203 -4.04 -12.90 21.49
N GLU A 204 -4.90 -13.89 21.22
CA GLU A 204 -5.46 -14.10 19.87
C GLU A 204 -6.30 -12.90 19.40
N ILE A 205 -7.12 -12.30 20.28
CA ILE A 205 -7.89 -11.09 19.94
C ILE A 205 -6.95 -9.91 19.65
N ALA A 206 -5.89 -9.74 20.43
CA ALA A 206 -4.92 -8.67 20.23
C ALA A 206 -4.16 -8.82 18.89
N ALA A 207 -3.74 -10.04 18.56
CA ALA A 207 -3.12 -10.36 17.28
C ALA A 207 -4.07 -10.13 16.08
N LEU A 208 -5.37 -10.50 16.23
CA LEU A 208 -6.40 -10.26 15.23
C LEU A 208 -6.63 -8.79 14.93
N ALA A 209 -6.47 -7.92 15.93
CA ALA A 209 -6.71 -6.49 15.83
C ALA A 209 -5.64 -5.73 15.05
N ASP A 210 -4.50 -6.35 14.76
CA ASP A 210 -3.39 -5.79 13.97
C ASP A 210 -3.01 -4.35 14.38
N GLY A 211 -2.96 -4.09 15.68
CA GLY A 211 -2.58 -2.79 16.26
C GLY A 211 -3.71 -1.75 16.30
N GLY A 212 -4.96 -2.12 16.02
CA GLY A 212 -6.13 -1.26 16.07
C GLY A 212 -6.98 -1.50 17.35
N MET A 213 -6.99 -0.57 18.32
CA MET A 213 -7.79 -0.71 19.54
C MET A 213 -9.30 -0.80 19.27
N ARG A 214 -9.80 -0.05 18.29
CA ARG A 214 -11.22 -0.12 17.90
C ARG A 214 -11.59 -1.49 17.36
N ASP A 215 -10.70 -2.06 16.56
CA ASP A 215 -10.91 -3.37 15.96
C ASP A 215 -10.80 -4.46 17.03
N ALA A 216 -9.86 -4.34 17.98
CA ALA A 216 -9.74 -5.22 19.15
C ALA A 216 -11.05 -5.28 19.99
N LEU A 217 -11.59 -4.12 20.33
CA LEU A 217 -12.84 -4.05 21.11
C LEU A 217 -14.05 -4.52 20.30
N SER A 218 -14.06 -4.36 18.98
CA SER A 218 -15.12 -4.88 18.12
C SER A 218 -15.06 -6.41 18.00
N ILE A 219 -13.86 -6.97 17.89
CA ILE A 219 -13.61 -8.41 17.90
C ILE A 219 -14.04 -8.99 19.28
N LEU A 220 -13.60 -8.38 20.37
CA LEU A 220 -13.98 -8.78 21.72
C LEU A 220 -15.50 -8.81 21.89
N GLU A 221 -16.20 -7.78 21.44
CA GLU A 221 -17.67 -7.70 21.48
C GLU A 221 -18.34 -8.86 20.75
N GLN A 222 -17.83 -9.21 19.55
CA GLN A 222 -18.34 -10.35 18.78
C GLN A 222 -18.12 -11.68 19.50
N VAL A 223 -16.94 -11.88 20.10
CA VAL A 223 -16.63 -13.09 20.85
C VAL A 223 -17.51 -13.19 22.09
N LEU A 224 -17.66 -12.11 22.83
CA LEU A 224 -18.54 -12.10 24.04
C LEU A 224 -20.01 -12.36 23.69
N ALA A 225 -20.46 -11.90 22.53
CA ALA A 225 -21.80 -12.22 22.04
C ALA A 225 -21.97 -13.73 21.73
N TYR A 226 -20.88 -14.42 21.38
CA TYR A 226 -20.86 -15.84 21.09
C TYR A 226 -20.71 -16.71 22.36
N CYS A 227 -19.72 -16.42 23.22
CA CYS A 227 -19.35 -17.25 24.37
C CYS A 227 -20.07 -16.84 25.69
N GLY A 228 -20.63 -15.64 25.75
CA GLY A 228 -21.26 -15.12 26.99
C GLY A 228 -20.25 -14.65 28.02
N ASN A 229 -20.22 -15.26 29.21
CA ASN A 229 -19.45 -14.78 30.36
C ASN A 229 -18.08 -15.49 30.54
N GLU A 230 -17.74 -16.45 29.69
CA GLU A 230 -16.48 -17.21 29.79
C GLU A 230 -15.78 -17.20 28.42
N LEU A 231 -14.68 -16.48 28.33
CA LEU A 231 -13.89 -16.31 27.09
C LEU A 231 -12.80 -17.36 27.01
N LYS A 232 -12.90 -18.30 26.07
CA LYS A 232 -11.92 -19.36 25.82
C LYS A 232 -11.22 -19.15 24.49
N GLU A 233 -9.97 -19.64 24.38
CA GLU A 233 -9.22 -19.66 23.12
C GLU A 233 -10.01 -20.35 22.00
N SER A 234 -10.64 -21.49 22.29
CA SER A 234 -11.45 -22.25 21.32
C SER A 234 -12.59 -21.45 20.70
N ASP A 235 -13.19 -20.51 21.46
CA ASP A 235 -14.30 -19.69 20.98
C ASP A 235 -13.83 -18.66 19.96
N VAL A 236 -12.67 -18.04 20.23
CA VAL A 236 -12.01 -17.10 19.30
C VAL A 236 -11.64 -17.81 18.02
N LEU A 237 -10.96 -18.97 18.13
CA LEU A 237 -10.53 -19.76 16.99
C LEU A 237 -11.72 -20.20 16.13
N THR A 238 -12.78 -20.68 16.74
CA THR A 238 -14.00 -21.13 16.04
C THR A 238 -14.70 -19.98 15.33
N LEU A 239 -14.91 -18.86 16.02
CA LEU A 239 -15.67 -17.73 15.48
C LEU A 239 -14.97 -17.07 14.29
N PHE A 240 -13.64 -17.01 14.33
CA PHE A 240 -12.84 -16.37 13.26
C PHE A 240 -12.21 -17.34 12.26
N GLY A 241 -12.57 -18.62 12.33
CA GLY A 241 -12.02 -19.64 11.45
C GLY A 241 -10.50 -19.73 11.53
N LEU A 242 -9.97 -19.69 12.76
CA LEU A 242 -8.54 -19.78 13.01
C LEU A 242 -8.13 -21.22 13.38
N THR A 243 -6.86 -21.50 13.16
CA THR A 243 -6.23 -22.74 13.58
C THR A 243 -5.23 -22.47 14.70
N SER A 244 -5.17 -23.31 15.70
CA SER A 244 -4.14 -23.21 16.74
C SER A 244 -2.74 -23.44 16.16
N ASN A 245 -1.69 -22.94 16.84
CA ASN A 245 -0.31 -23.21 16.40
C ASN A 245 0.01 -24.71 16.39
N SER A 246 -0.48 -25.46 17.37
CA SER A 246 -0.30 -26.93 17.41
C SER A 246 -0.90 -27.62 16.18
N GLN A 247 -2.06 -27.20 15.69
CA GLN A 247 -2.68 -27.77 14.48
C GLN A 247 -1.91 -27.44 13.20
N LYS A 248 -1.33 -26.23 13.12
CA LYS A 248 -0.49 -25.80 11.99
C LYS A 248 0.85 -26.56 11.99
N ILE A 249 1.47 -26.73 13.16
CA ILE A 249 2.69 -27.53 13.36
C ILE A 249 2.43 -28.99 12.95
N GLU A 250 1.32 -29.57 13.37
CA GLU A 250 0.91 -30.92 12.97
C GLU A 250 0.78 -31.04 11.44
N LEU A 251 0.18 -30.04 10.78
CA LEU A 251 0.11 -30.01 9.31
C LEU A 251 1.51 -29.98 8.67
N LEU A 252 2.44 -29.18 9.19
CA LEU A 252 3.81 -29.11 8.68
C LEU A 252 4.55 -30.44 8.89
N LYS A 253 4.35 -31.11 10.02
CA LYS A 253 4.92 -32.45 10.28
C LYS A 253 4.36 -33.51 9.32
N LEU A 254 3.06 -33.46 9.00
CA LEU A 254 2.46 -34.36 8.01
C LEU A 254 3.03 -34.10 6.59
N ILE A 255 3.29 -32.84 6.25
CA ILE A 255 3.93 -32.47 4.97
C ILE A 255 5.35 -33.05 4.91
N GLU A 256 6.14 -32.89 5.96
CA GLU A 256 7.51 -33.41 6.04
C GLU A 256 7.54 -34.95 5.99
N ALA A 257 6.61 -35.58 6.68
CA ALA A 257 6.41 -37.03 6.63
C ALA A 257 5.92 -37.55 5.27
N LYS A 258 5.58 -36.66 4.32
CA LYS A 258 5.02 -36.93 3.00
C LYS A 258 3.69 -37.73 3.04
N ASP A 259 2.95 -37.59 4.14
CA ASP A 259 1.63 -38.21 4.30
C ASP A 259 0.54 -37.38 3.59
N VAL A 260 0.42 -37.59 2.29
CA VAL A 260 -0.55 -36.88 1.43
C VAL A 260 -1.98 -37.07 1.93
N SER A 261 -2.33 -38.26 2.43
CA SER A 261 -3.69 -38.56 2.91
C SER A 261 -3.98 -37.77 4.18
N GLY A 262 -3.04 -37.74 5.12
CA GLY A 262 -3.15 -36.97 6.37
C GLY A 262 -3.22 -35.46 6.11
N VAL A 263 -2.42 -34.94 5.19
CA VAL A 263 -2.41 -33.52 4.81
C VAL A 263 -3.75 -33.08 4.22
N LEU A 264 -4.31 -33.84 3.27
CA LEU A 264 -5.60 -33.52 2.64
C LEU A 264 -6.77 -33.67 3.63
N ALA A 265 -6.76 -34.68 4.49
CA ALA A 265 -7.77 -34.83 5.53
C ALA A 265 -7.73 -33.68 6.56
N LYS A 266 -6.51 -33.24 6.95
CA LYS A 266 -6.33 -32.09 7.84
C LYS A 266 -6.80 -30.79 7.23
N LEU A 267 -6.48 -30.57 5.94
CA LEU A 267 -6.98 -29.42 5.18
C LEU A 267 -8.51 -29.41 5.12
N ASP A 268 -9.14 -30.55 4.82
CA ASP A 268 -10.60 -30.63 4.74
C ASP A 268 -11.26 -30.35 6.10
N ALA A 269 -10.67 -30.81 7.20
CA ALA A 269 -11.08 -30.47 8.55
C ALA A 269 -10.99 -28.95 8.82
N PHE A 270 -9.92 -28.28 8.40
CA PHE A 270 -9.79 -26.83 8.52
C PHE A 270 -10.84 -26.08 7.71
N LEU A 271 -11.09 -26.49 6.48
CA LEU A 271 -12.08 -25.86 5.61
C LEU A 271 -13.52 -26.06 6.14
N THR A 272 -13.82 -27.23 6.67
CA THR A 272 -15.11 -27.50 7.33
C THR A 272 -15.27 -26.63 8.59
N GLY A 273 -14.17 -26.35 9.31
CA GLY A 273 -14.11 -25.40 10.42
C GLY A 273 -14.15 -23.92 10.01
N GLY A 274 -14.25 -23.60 8.72
CA GLY A 274 -14.35 -22.21 8.22
C GLY A 274 -13.03 -21.47 8.12
N VAL A 275 -11.89 -22.16 8.13
CA VAL A 275 -10.55 -21.56 8.06
C VAL A 275 -10.32 -20.90 6.70
N ASP A 276 -9.87 -19.64 6.68
CA ASP A 276 -9.46 -18.95 5.47
C ASP A 276 -8.09 -19.44 4.97
N ILE A 277 -8.07 -19.94 3.73
CA ILE A 277 -6.88 -20.53 3.11
C ILE A 277 -5.73 -19.52 2.97
N LYS A 278 -6.04 -18.26 2.61
CA LYS A 278 -5.00 -17.25 2.40
C LYS A 278 -4.31 -16.91 3.71
N ARG A 279 -5.10 -16.85 4.77
CA ARG A 279 -4.61 -16.64 6.13
C ARG A 279 -3.81 -17.83 6.65
N LEU A 280 -4.30 -19.07 6.40
CA LEU A 280 -3.56 -20.28 6.74
C LEU A 280 -2.18 -20.30 6.07
N ASN A 281 -2.12 -19.99 4.78
CA ASN A 281 -0.85 -19.91 4.04
C ASN A 281 0.10 -18.86 4.64
N GLY A 282 -0.40 -17.69 5.03
CA GLY A 282 0.39 -16.65 5.71
C GLY A 282 0.93 -17.14 7.06
N ASN A 283 0.08 -17.77 7.86
CA ASN A 283 0.47 -18.30 9.17
C ASN A 283 1.55 -19.41 9.04
N LEU A 284 1.46 -20.29 8.03
CA LEU A 284 2.50 -21.29 7.76
C LEU A 284 3.83 -20.64 7.38
N LEU A 285 3.79 -19.55 6.60
CA LEU A 285 5.01 -18.77 6.28
C LEU A 285 5.64 -18.15 7.52
N ASP A 286 4.83 -17.60 8.44
CA ASP A 286 5.33 -17.00 9.69
C ASP A 286 5.96 -18.06 10.60
N ILE A 287 5.36 -19.25 10.72
CA ILE A 287 5.91 -20.38 11.48
C ILE A 287 7.26 -20.83 10.88
N LEU A 288 7.33 -21.00 9.56
CA LEU A 288 8.58 -21.42 8.90
C LEU A 288 9.66 -20.33 8.98
N LYS A 289 9.30 -19.05 8.93
CA LYS A 289 10.22 -17.93 9.17
C LYS A 289 10.81 -18.00 10.58
N ASP A 290 9.96 -18.16 11.59
CA ASP A 290 10.40 -18.25 12.98
C ASP A 290 11.27 -19.49 13.24
N LEU A 291 10.94 -20.64 12.60
CA LEU A 291 11.78 -21.84 12.61
C LEU A 291 13.18 -21.55 12.06
N LEU A 292 13.28 -20.86 10.91
CA LEU A 292 14.59 -20.48 10.34
C LEU A 292 15.36 -19.51 11.22
N ILE A 293 14.69 -18.54 11.85
CA ILE A 293 15.30 -17.62 12.81
C ILE A 293 15.89 -18.43 13.97
N PHE A 294 15.10 -19.32 14.57
CA PHE A 294 15.53 -20.17 15.67
C PHE A 294 16.76 -21.02 15.29
N GLN A 295 16.69 -21.72 14.15
CA GLN A 295 17.79 -22.59 13.66
C GLN A 295 19.08 -21.81 13.34
N LYS A 296 18.98 -20.53 12.96
CA LYS A 296 20.14 -19.70 12.59
C LYS A 296 20.73 -18.90 13.75
N THR A 297 19.88 -18.40 14.64
CA THR A 297 20.29 -17.45 15.69
C THR A 297 20.20 -18.03 17.11
N GLY A 298 19.28 -18.96 17.35
CA GLY A 298 18.95 -19.45 18.70
C GLY A 298 18.27 -18.40 19.59
N ASP A 299 17.94 -17.21 19.05
CA ASP A 299 17.38 -16.11 19.82
C ASP A 299 15.85 -16.10 19.76
N ALA A 300 15.23 -16.42 20.89
CA ALA A 300 13.78 -16.45 21.04
C ALA A 300 13.11 -15.07 20.89
N ASN A 301 13.83 -13.98 21.17
CA ASN A 301 13.25 -12.62 21.10
C ASN A 301 12.98 -12.17 19.66
N LEU A 302 13.53 -12.85 18.67
CA LEU A 302 13.33 -12.56 17.26
C LEU A 302 12.14 -13.31 16.65
N MET A 303 11.58 -14.28 17.37
CA MET A 303 10.40 -15.05 16.96
C MET A 303 9.12 -14.30 17.34
N SER A 304 8.12 -14.43 16.51
CA SER A 304 6.82 -13.75 16.70
C SER A 304 5.64 -14.71 16.85
N SER A 305 5.72 -15.91 16.26
CA SER A 305 4.59 -16.85 16.13
C SER A 305 4.81 -18.17 16.89
N LEU A 306 6.07 -18.55 17.16
CA LEU A 306 6.43 -19.79 17.83
C LEU A 306 6.99 -19.54 19.22
N THR A 307 6.65 -20.41 20.16
CA THR A 307 7.38 -20.55 21.42
C THR A 307 8.68 -21.32 21.21
N VAL A 308 9.63 -21.18 22.16
CA VAL A 308 10.93 -21.90 22.08
C VAL A 308 10.75 -23.42 22.01
N SER A 309 9.79 -23.95 22.79
CA SER A 309 9.50 -25.39 22.79
C SER A 309 8.92 -25.87 21.46
N GLU A 310 8.01 -25.11 20.85
CA GLU A 310 7.43 -25.43 19.54
C GLU A 310 8.46 -25.32 18.43
N ALA A 311 9.34 -24.30 18.47
CA ALA A 311 10.42 -24.13 17.51
C ALA A 311 11.44 -25.26 17.59
N GLN A 312 11.77 -25.74 18.80
CA GLN A 312 12.66 -26.85 19.01
C GLN A 312 12.07 -28.17 18.50
N ASP A 313 10.81 -28.45 18.85
CA ASP A 313 10.07 -29.63 18.37
C ASP A 313 9.97 -29.69 16.84
N LEU A 314 9.73 -28.54 16.21
CA LEU A 314 9.66 -28.44 14.75
C LEU A 314 11.05 -28.50 14.07
N SER A 315 12.12 -28.03 14.78
CA SER A 315 13.49 -28.06 14.29
C SER A 315 14.09 -29.50 14.25
N ASP A 316 13.56 -30.41 15.07
CA ASP A 316 13.95 -31.80 15.06
C ASP A 316 13.40 -32.55 13.83
N ASP A 317 12.25 -32.08 13.30
CA ASP A 317 11.56 -32.71 12.17
C ASP A 317 11.92 -32.03 10.82
N ILE A 318 12.07 -30.71 10.78
CA ILE A 318 12.22 -29.93 9.54
C ILE A 318 13.57 -29.23 9.48
N SER A 319 14.37 -29.56 8.45
CA SER A 319 15.68 -28.92 8.25
C SER A 319 15.54 -27.47 7.73
N ALA A 320 16.56 -26.63 7.96
CA ALA A 320 16.59 -25.27 7.41
C ALA A 320 16.51 -25.24 5.87
N ARG A 321 17.01 -26.28 5.21
CA ARG A 321 16.94 -26.42 3.74
C ARG A 321 15.53 -26.67 3.29
N ASP A 322 14.79 -27.55 3.95
CA ASP A 322 13.44 -27.92 3.57
C ASP A 322 12.45 -26.81 3.94
N ALA A 323 12.65 -26.15 5.10
CA ALA A 323 11.92 -24.94 5.47
C ALA A 323 12.04 -23.84 4.39
N ASN A 324 13.25 -23.60 3.83
CA ASN A 324 13.44 -22.64 2.74
C ASN A 324 12.71 -23.05 1.45
N LYS A 325 12.72 -24.35 1.11
CA LYS A 325 11.96 -24.85 -0.06
C LYS A 325 10.46 -24.68 0.15
N MET A 326 9.94 -25.02 1.34
CA MET A 326 8.54 -24.85 1.70
C MET A 326 8.12 -23.37 1.60
N ILE A 327 8.91 -22.45 2.13
CA ILE A 327 8.69 -21.01 2.04
C ILE A 327 8.57 -20.56 0.57
N ALA A 328 9.47 -21.02 -0.30
CA ALA A 328 9.45 -20.64 -1.71
C ALA A 328 8.14 -21.06 -2.41
N VAL A 329 7.64 -22.27 -2.11
CA VAL A 329 6.39 -22.79 -2.66
C VAL A 329 5.18 -22.02 -2.13
N LEU A 330 5.13 -21.76 -0.81
CA LEU A 330 4.03 -21.01 -0.18
C LEU A 330 3.99 -19.54 -0.62
N LEU A 331 5.16 -18.88 -0.80
CA LEU A 331 5.22 -17.51 -1.35
C LEU A 331 4.70 -17.44 -2.78
N LYS A 332 5.01 -18.46 -3.60
CA LYS A 332 4.45 -18.55 -4.95
C LYS A 332 2.94 -18.67 -4.89
N ALA A 333 2.39 -19.57 -4.07
CA ALA A 333 0.96 -19.74 -3.87
C ALA A 333 0.29 -18.43 -3.41
N GLN A 334 0.93 -17.69 -2.49
CA GLN A 334 0.42 -16.40 -2.01
C GLN A 334 0.24 -15.37 -3.13
N ASN A 335 1.16 -15.33 -4.08
CA ASN A 335 1.06 -14.45 -5.25
C ASN A 335 -0.04 -14.92 -6.21
N ASP A 336 -0.16 -16.23 -6.40
CA ASP A 336 -1.12 -16.84 -7.33
C ASP A 336 -2.58 -16.73 -6.84
N PHE A 337 -2.83 -16.64 -5.51
CA PHE A 337 -4.17 -16.44 -4.92
C PHE A 337 -4.91 -15.20 -5.43
N ARG A 338 -4.20 -14.21 -5.98
CA ARG A 338 -4.82 -12.99 -6.54
C ARG A 338 -5.47 -13.21 -7.90
N ASN A 339 -5.00 -14.23 -8.63
CA ASN A 339 -5.32 -14.43 -10.04
C ASN A 339 -6.17 -15.69 -10.29
N VAL A 340 -6.49 -16.46 -9.24
CA VAL A 340 -7.20 -17.75 -9.37
C VAL A 340 -8.59 -17.65 -8.74
N SER A 341 -9.60 -18.15 -9.46
CA SER A 341 -10.99 -18.20 -8.98
C SER A 341 -11.23 -19.31 -7.94
N ASN A 342 -10.49 -20.42 -8.01
CA ASN A 342 -10.59 -21.52 -7.05
C ASN A 342 -9.33 -21.61 -6.16
N VAL A 343 -9.35 -20.89 -5.06
CA VAL A 343 -8.24 -20.84 -4.09
C VAL A 343 -8.02 -22.20 -3.41
N ARG A 344 -9.11 -22.98 -3.17
CA ARG A 344 -9.02 -24.30 -2.55
C ARG A 344 -8.19 -25.25 -3.39
N SER A 345 -8.52 -25.42 -4.66
CA SER A 345 -7.80 -26.35 -5.56
C SER A 345 -6.33 -25.93 -5.73
N LEU A 346 -6.05 -24.63 -5.81
CA LEU A 346 -4.67 -24.13 -5.86
C LEU A 346 -3.90 -24.53 -4.60
N PHE A 347 -4.50 -24.37 -3.43
CA PHE A 347 -3.83 -24.68 -2.17
C PHE A 347 -3.65 -26.20 -1.96
N GLU A 348 -4.63 -27.02 -2.36
CA GLU A 348 -4.48 -28.47 -2.40
C GLU A 348 -3.27 -28.88 -3.26
N LEU A 349 -3.14 -28.32 -4.47
CA LEU A 349 -1.97 -28.55 -5.35
C LEU A 349 -0.67 -28.06 -4.71
N THR A 350 -0.69 -26.93 -4.02
CA THR A 350 0.46 -26.40 -3.29
C THR A 350 0.93 -27.37 -2.20
N LEU A 351 0.00 -27.91 -1.40
CA LEU A 351 0.31 -28.89 -0.36
C LEU A 351 0.85 -30.20 -0.96
N LEU A 352 0.28 -30.67 -2.08
CA LEU A 352 0.80 -31.83 -2.81
C LEU A 352 2.23 -31.58 -3.33
N GLN A 353 2.50 -30.37 -3.82
CA GLN A 353 3.85 -29.99 -4.25
C GLN A 353 4.82 -29.96 -3.07
N LEU A 354 4.39 -29.50 -1.89
CA LEU A 354 5.21 -29.53 -0.65
C LEU A 354 5.57 -30.97 -0.25
N CYS A 355 4.61 -31.89 -0.31
CA CYS A 355 4.87 -33.32 -0.01
C CYS A 355 5.77 -34.00 -1.04
N SER A 356 5.89 -33.47 -2.26
CA SER A 356 6.72 -34.04 -3.33
C SER A 356 8.11 -33.39 -3.46
N ILE A 357 8.52 -32.56 -2.50
CA ILE A 357 9.86 -32.00 -2.47
C ILE A 357 10.87 -33.16 -2.24
N GLU A 358 11.58 -33.53 -3.31
CA GLU A 358 12.63 -34.54 -3.23
C GLU A 358 13.92 -33.95 -2.64
N GLU A 359 14.64 -34.76 -1.88
CA GLU A 359 16.05 -34.53 -1.58
C GLU A 359 16.84 -34.69 -2.89
N GLU A 360 17.16 -33.58 -3.57
CA GLU A 360 18.20 -33.61 -4.57
C GLU A 360 19.52 -34.01 -3.86
N GLU A 361 19.86 -35.29 -3.89
CA GLU A 361 21.22 -35.70 -3.66
C GLU A 361 22.11 -34.93 -4.64
N ILE A 362 23.00 -34.11 -4.10
CA ILE A 362 24.05 -33.48 -4.88
C ILE A 362 24.97 -34.63 -5.37
N SER A 363 24.59 -35.24 -6.48
CA SER A 363 25.51 -36.04 -7.27
C SER A 363 26.53 -35.06 -7.86
N THR A 364 27.60 -34.83 -7.12
CA THR A 364 28.82 -34.26 -7.69
C THR A 364 29.19 -35.14 -8.89
N PRO A 365 29.26 -34.59 -10.11
CA PRO A 365 29.73 -35.36 -11.24
C PRO A 365 31.23 -35.65 -11.00
N VAL A 366 31.54 -36.86 -10.59
CA VAL A 366 32.91 -37.36 -10.60
C VAL A 366 33.32 -37.48 -12.06
N VAL A 367 33.98 -36.45 -12.57
CA VAL A 367 34.66 -36.49 -13.86
C VAL A 367 35.82 -37.48 -13.75
N LYS A 368 35.59 -38.71 -14.19
CA LYS A 368 36.66 -39.67 -14.46
C LYS A 368 37.46 -39.26 -15.69
N ASN A 369 38.46 -38.39 -15.52
CA ASN A 369 39.48 -38.23 -16.53
C ASN A 369 40.69 -39.07 -16.17
N LYS A 370 40.78 -40.24 -16.79
CA LYS A 370 42.05 -41.00 -16.91
C LYS A 370 42.84 -40.44 -18.07
N ARG A 371 43.96 -39.78 -17.81
CA ARG A 371 45.19 -39.86 -18.62
C ARG A 371 46.37 -39.47 -17.74
N PRO A 372 47.47 -40.28 -17.72
CA PRO A 372 48.68 -39.97 -16.97
C PRO A 372 49.55 -39.00 -17.79
N VAL A 373 50.05 -37.95 -17.18
CA VAL A 373 51.15 -37.14 -17.71
C VAL A 373 52.22 -37.03 -16.63
N GLU A 374 53.42 -37.30 -17.10
CA GLU A 374 54.68 -37.45 -16.35
C GLU A 374 55.05 -36.20 -15.54
N THR A 375 55.61 -36.47 -14.38
CA THR A 375 56.21 -35.53 -13.45
C THR A 375 57.52 -34.95 -14.02
N LYS A 376 57.63 -33.63 -14.17
CA LYS A 376 58.92 -32.92 -14.15
C LYS A 376 58.93 -31.92 -13.02
N THR A 377 59.77 -32.21 -12.05
CA THR A 377 60.10 -31.37 -10.90
C THR A 377 60.88 -30.14 -11.36
N ILE A 378 60.36 -28.95 -11.05
CA ILE A 378 61.12 -27.69 -11.09
C ILE A 378 60.93 -26.99 -9.74
N VAL A 379 62.07 -26.73 -9.11
CA VAL A 379 62.21 -26.02 -7.82
C VAL A 379 61.93 -24.55 -8.01
N PRO A 380 61.16 -23.86 -7.16
CA PRO A 380 61.00 -22.42 -7.25
C PRO A 380 62.04 -21.66 -6.45
N GLU A 381 62.67 -20.69 -7.10
CA GLU A 381 63.44 -19.61 -6.46
C GLU A 381 62.51 -18.53 -5.86
N PRO A 382 62.91 -17.87 -4.76
CA PRO A 382 62.03 -16.92 -4.05
C PRO A 382 62.09 -15.53 -4.68
N VAL A 383 60.94 -14.97 -5.05
CA VAL A 383 60.77 -13.59 -5.49
C VAL A 383 60.14 -12.75 -4.36
N ALA A 384 60.78 -11.58 -4.12
CA ALA A 384 60.46 -10.63 -3.09
C ALA A 384 59.05 -9.97 -3.25
N PRO A 385 58.43 -9.45 -2.17
CA PRO A 385 57.08 -8.94 -2.19
C PRO A 385 57.00 -7.53 -2.84
N THR A 386 56.11 -7.38 -3.81
CA THR A 386 55.72 -6.10 -4.38
C THR A 386 54.58 -5.47 -3.53
N PRO A 387 54.59 -4.15 -3.32
CA PRO A 387 53.65 -3.51 -2.40
C PRO A 387 52.22 -3.42 -2.99
N ALA A 388 51.22 -3.54 -2.08
CA ALA A 388 49.81 -3.47 -2.34
C ALA A 388 49.40 -2.10 -2.94
N PRO A 389 48.51 -2.06 -3.93
CA PRO A 389 47.92 -0.81 -4.41
C PRO A 389 46.87 -0.29 -3.40
N ALA A 390 46.90 1.02 -3.19
CA ALA A 390 45.98 1.78 -2.35
C ALA A 390 44.52 1.62 -2.76
N PRO A 391 43.55 1.74 -1.83
CA PRO A 391 42.13 1.58 -2.13
C PRO A 391 41.64 2.72 -3.03
N LYS A 392 41.05 2.35 -4.15
CA LYS A 392 40.33 3.28 -5.02
C LYS A 392 39.09 3.78 -4.30
N ALA A 393 38.93 5.10 -4.28
CA ALA A 393 37.79 5.82 -3.79
C ALA A 393 36.49 5.29 -4.40
N ALA A 394 35.44 5.25 -3.57
CA ALA A 394 34.07 4.94 -3.96
C ALA A 394 33.61 5.88 -5.09
N PRO A 395 32.88 5.38 -6.10
CA PRO A 395 32.31 6.25 -7.11
C PRO A 395 31.19 7.09 -6.48
N THR A 396 31.30 8.39 -6.69
CA THR A 396 30.25 9.39 -6.44
C THR A 396 29.01 9.04 -7.26
N ALA A 397 27.85 9.22 -6.63
CA ALA A 397 26.52 8.99 -7.19
C ALA A 397 26.24 9.92 -8.40
N ALA A 398 26.54 9.45 -9.59
CA ALA A 398 26.24 10.18 -10.83
C ALA A 398 26.09 9.24 -12.05
N ASP A 399 25.45 8.08 -11.89
CA ASP A 399 25.03 7.25 -13.05
C ASP A 399 23.92 6.26 -12.64
N VAL A 400 22.73 6.80 -12.30
CA VAL A 400 21.50 6.03 -12.28
C VAL A 400 20.61 6.57 -13.38
N PRO A 401 20.15 5.74 -14.34
CA PRO A 401 19.25 6.22 -15.39
C PRO A 401 17.91 6.61 -14.79
N ASP A 402 17.51 7.84 -15.07
CA ASP A 402 16.30 8.54 -14.64
C ASP A 402 15.04 7.92 -15.27
N PHE A 403 14.52 6.83 -14.67
CA PHE A 403 13.23 6.21 -15.03
C PHE A 403 12.32 5.96 -13.81
N VAL A 404 12.60 6.63 -12.70
CA VAL A 404 11.69 6.68 -11.55
C VAL A 404 10.90 7.97 -11.68
N LEU A 405 9.57 7.85 -11.60
CA LEU A 405 8.61 8.95 -11.53
C LEU A 405 9.10 10.04 -10.56
N GLN A 406 9.82 11.04 -11.04
CA GLN A 406 10.07 12.26 -10.29
C GLN A 406 8.90 13.21 -10.54
N GLN A 407 8.16 13.47 -9.49
CA GLN A 407 7.32 14.65 -9.40
C GLN A 407 8.23 15.90 -9.46
N PRO A 408 7.85 16.97 -10.16
CA PRO A 408 8.69 18.15 -10.27
C PRO A 408 8.75 18.89 -8.93
N VAL A 409 9.96 19.01 -8.38
CA VAL A 409 10.26 19.98 -7.33
C VAL A 409 10.30 21.35 -8.01
N VAL A 410 9.37 22.22 -7.65
CA VAL A 410 9.34 23.61 -8.12
C VAL A 410 10.27 24.42 -7.21
N GLU A 411 11.45 24.78 -7.71
CA GLU A 411 12.23 25.89 -7.17
C GLU A 411 11.55 27.21 -7.56
N GLU A 412 11.17 28.01 -6.58
CA GLU A 412 10.72 29.39 -6.77
C GLU A 412 11.90 30.25 -7.29
N LYS A 413 11.77 30.78 -8.49
CA LYS A 413 12.54 31.93 -9.00
C LYS A 413 11.60 33.10 -9.28
N PRO A 414 12.08 34.33 -9.16
CA PRO A 414 11.25 35.53 -9.12
C PRO A 414 10.56 35.83 -10.46
N ILE A 415 9.41 36.43 -10.34
CA ILE A 415 8.45 36.83 -11.38
C ILE A 415 9.15 37.63 -12.49
N THR A 416 9.19 37.06 -13.68
CA THR A 416 9.40 37.74 -14.95
C THR A 416 8.17 37.48 -15.83
N PRO A 417 7.80 38.39 -16.77
CA PRO A 417 6.47 38.46 -17.36
C PRO A 417 6.15 37.24 -18.23
N GLU A 418 4.86 36.93 -18.30
CA GLU A 418 4.26 35.83 -19.05
C GLU A 418 4.83 35.67 -20.46
N PRO A 419 5.25 34.44 -20.83
CA PRO A 419 5.48 34.13 -22.23
C PRO A 419 4.15 34.02 -22.99
N PRO A 420 4.15 34.23 -24.32
CA PRO A 420 2.94 34.29 -25.13
C PRO A 420 2.16 32.97 -25.07
N VAL A 421 0.84 33.10 -25.11
CA VAL A 421 -0.13 32.02 -25.18
C VAL A 421 0.26 31.08 -26.32
N GLU A 422 0.70 29.85 -26.00
CA GLU A 422 0.88 28.79 -26.99
C GLU A 422 -0.48 28.52 -27.64
N GLU A 423 -0.54 28.58 -28.97
CA GLU A 423 -1.74 28.33 -29.76
C GLU A 423 -2.29 26.94 -29.43
N ALA A 424 -3.52 26.89 -28.93
CA ALA A 424 -4.19 25.64 -28.65
C ALA A 424 -4.37 24.84 -29.95
N ILE A 425 -3.90 23.59 -29.96
CA ILE A 425 -4.02 22.70 -31.13
C ILE A 425 -5.51 22.38 -31.32
N ASP A 426 -6.04 22.68 -32.50
CA ASP A 426 -7.43 22.35 -32.83
C ASP A 426 -7.57 20.84 -33.07
N LEU A 427 -8.10 20.13 -32.07
CA LEU A 427 -8.35 18.70 -32.09
C LEU A 427 -9.79 18.35 -32.50
N THR A 428 -10.65 19.33 -32.81
CA THR A 428 -12.09 19.11 -33.00
C THR A 428 -12.47 18.56 -34.39
N ASP A 429 -11.58 18.66 -35.37
CA ASP A 429 -11.82 18.30 -36.78
C ASP A 429 -11.37 16.85 -37.14
N ILE A 430 -11.67 15.89 -36.23
CA ILE A 430 -11.34 14.47 -36.44
C ILE A 430 -12.60 13.73 -36.90
N LYS A 431 -12.51 13.05 -38.04
CA LYS A 431 -13.59 12.24 -38.59
C LYS A 431 -13.60 10.83 -37.97
N ASN A 432 -14.78 10.25 -37.83
CA ASN A 432 -14.97 8.85 -37.38
C ASN A 432 -14.55 8.60 -35.91
N THR A 433 -15.13 9.31 -34.98
CA THR A 433 -14.76 9.35 -33.56
C THR A 433 -15.57 8.37 -32.69
N GLU A 434 -16.40 7.50 -33.28
CA GLU A 434 -17.06 6.43 -32.53
C GLU A 434 -16.01 5.40 -32.09
N VAL A 435 -16.00 5.11 -30.78
CA VAL A 435 -15.06 4.16 -30.18
C VAL A 435 -15.75 2.85 -29.93
N GLU A 436 -15.36 1.82 -30.69
CA GLU A 436 -15.86 0.46 -30.49
C GLU A 436 -15.27 -0.14 -29.21
N LYS A 437 -16.12 -0.81 -28.42
CA LYS A 437 -15.73 -1.42 -27.15
C LYS A 437 -15.12 -2.81 -27.32
N ASP A 438 -15.61 -3.56 -28.31
CA ASP A 438 -15.19 -4.92 -28.61
C ASP A 438 -15.05 -5.08 -30.14
N GLY A 439 -14.04 -5.83 -30.57
CA GLY A 439 -13.74 -6.07 -31.98
C GLY A 439 -12.39 -6.77 -32.15
N ASP A 440 -12.00 -6.99 -33.43
CA ASP A 440 -10.67 -7.48 -33.77
C ASP A 440 -9.60 -6.55 -33.26
N ARG A 441 -8.57 -7.09 -32.63
CA ARG A 441 -7.48 -6.32 -32.00
C ARG A 441 -6.16 -6.49 -32.75
N PHE A 442 -5.33 -5.46 -32.65
CA PHE A 442 -3.92 -5.62 -33.03
C PHE A 442 -3.17 -6.35 -31.93
N GLU A 443 -2.32 -7.29 -32.34
CA GLU A 443 -1.32 -7.92 -31.49
C GLU A 443 0.06 -7.69 -32.11
N LEU A 444 0.97 -7.15 -31.35
CA LEU A 444 2.38 -7.02 -31.71
C LEU A 444 3.18 -8.13 -31.04
N ALA A 445 4.09 -8.74 -31.79
CA ALA A 445 5.04 -9.70 -31.23
C ALA A 445 5.93 -9.01 -30.18
N ASP A 446 6.33 -9.72 -29.14
CA ASP A 446 7.18 -9.24 -28.05
C ASP A 446 8.47 -8.59 -28.56
N GLU A 447 9.01 -9.10 -29.68
CA GLU A 447 10.18 -8.57 -30.35
C GLU A 447 9.92 -7.17 -30.93
N GLN A 448 8.78 -6.94 -31.55
CA GLN A 448 8.43 -5.63 -32.13
C GLN A 448 8.25 -4.56 -31.04
N VAL A 449 7.65 -4.91 -29.91
CA VAL A 449 7.54 -4.00 -28.77
C VAL A 449 8.93 -3.64 -28.23
N THR A 450 9.83 -4.62 -28.11
CA THR A 450 11.24 -4.38 -27.71
C THR A 450 11.95 -3.48 -28.72
N ASN A 451 11.76 -3.70 -30.01
CA ASN A 451 12.34 -2.90 -31.08
C ASN A 451 11.87 -1.43 -31.04
N ILE A 452 10.58 -1.19 -30.78
CA ILE A 452 10.05 0.17 -30.59
C ILE A 452 10.72 0.83 -29.38
N MET A 453 10.93 0.11 -28.28
CA MET A 453 11.61 0.64 -27.10
C MET A 453 13.08 1.00 -27.37
N VAL A 454 13.80 0.18 -28.14
CA VAL A 454 15.20 0.46 -28.53
C VAL A 454 15.29 1.71 -29.39
N LEU A 455 14.39 1.87 -30.37
CA LEU A 455 14.34 3.03 -31.26
C LEU A 455 13.88 4.31 -30.54
N GLY A 456 12.98 4.17 -29.54
CA GLY A 456 12.43 5.29 -28.79
C GLY A 456 13.34 5.83 -27.69
N LYS A 457 14.46 5.16 -27.39
CA LYS A 457 15.38 5.56 -26.31
C LYS A 457 15.93 6.98 -26.47
N ASP A 458 16.17 7.43 -27.70
CA ASP A 458 16.76 8.73 -28.00
C ASP A 458 15.71 9.85 -28.19
N ASN A 459 14.42 9.52 -28.30
CA ASN A 459 13.34 10.49 -28.56
C ASN A 459 12.70 11.02 -27.27
N ARG A 460 13.50 11.24 -26.21
CA ARG A 460 13.00 11.67 -24.90
C ARG A 460 12.37 13.05 -24.90
N GLU A 461 12.96 13.99 -25.67
CA GLU A 461 12.45 15.37 -25.75
C GLU A 461 11.11 15.42 -26.45
N GLU A 462 10.98 14.80 -27.63
CA GLU A 462 9.73 14.72 -28.39
C GLU A 462 8.61 14.04 -27.60
N ARG A 463 8.94 12.99 -26.81
CA ARG A 463 7.99 12.36 -25.91
C ARG A 463 7.54 13.28 -24.77
N ARG A 464 8.46 14.09 -24.18
CA ARG A 464 8.11 15.07 -23.14
C ARG A 464 7.17 16.14 -23.68
N GLU A 465 7.42 16.62 -24.87
CA GLU A 465 6.56 17.59 -25.55
C GLU A 465 5.17 17.00 -25.84
N LEU A 466 5.12 15.78 -26.39
CA LEU A 466 3.86 15.06 -26.55
C LEU A 466 3.11 14.90 -25.22
N THR A 467 3.79 14.58 -24.13
CA THR A 467 3.16 14.42 -22.81
C THR A 467 2.58 15.74 -22.28
N LYS A 468 3.18 16.88 -22.59
CA LYS A 468 2.60 18.20 -22.26
C LYS A 468 1.34 18.45 -23.07
N ASN A 469 1.39 18.21 -24.39
CA ASN A 469 0.26 18.41 -25.28
C ASN A 469 -0.88 17.40 -24.98
N TRP A 470 -0.57 16.22 -24.44
CA TRP A 470 -1.55 15.19 -24.07
C TRP A 470 -2.60 15.67 -23.09
N LYS A 471 -2.25 16.61 -22.21
CA LYS A 471 -3.18 17.23 -21.26
C LYS A 471 -4.35 17.96 -21.92
N GLN A 472 -4.18 18.42 -23.18
CA GLN A 472 -5.25 19.09 -23.93
C GLN A 472 -6.41 18.12 -24.26
N ILE A 473 -6.14 16.81 -24.33
CA ILE A 473 -7.17 15.77 -24.54
C ILE A 473 -8.18 15.73 -23.38
N GLU A 474 -7.74 16.00 -22.16
CA GLU A 474 -8.64 16.00 -20.99
C GLU A 474 -9.75 17.04 -21.10
N ALA A 475 -9.45 18.19 -21.67
CA ALA A 475 -10.43 19.26 -21.87
C ALA A 475 -11.54 18.89 -22.86
N LEU A 476 -11.31 17.86 -23.71
CA LEU A 476 -12.23 17.43 -24.76
C LEU A 476 -13.16 16.28 -24.33
N LYS A 477 -13.07 15.78 -23.10
CA LYS A 477 -13.90 14.66 -22.59
C LYS A 477 -15.42 14.94 -22.71
N GLY A 478 -15.83 16.20 -22.64
CA GLY A 478 -17.23 16.61 -22.78
C GLY A 478 -17.67 16.98 -24.20
N HIS A 479 -16.82 16.86 -25.23
CA HIS A 479 -17.14 17.31 -26.57
C HIS A 479 -18.11 16.35 -27.27
N PRO A 480 -19.18 16.85 -27.98
CA PRO A 480 -20.25 16.01 -28.52
C PRO A 480 -19.79 14.95 -29.50
N THR A 481 -18.77 15.21 -30.32
CA THR A 481 -18.31 14.29 -31.37
C THR A 481 -17.09 13.47 -30.96
N ILE A 482 -16.11 14.08 -30.28
CA ILE A 482 -14.81 13.44 -29.96
C ILE A 482 -14.70 13.03 -28.50
N GLY A 483 -15.70 13.29 -27.65
CA GLY A 483 -15.64 13.06 -26.21
C GLY A 483 -15.37 11.62 -25.80
N ASN A 484 -15.89 10.64 -26.53
CA ASN A 484 -15.64 9.22 -26.27
C ASN A 484 -14.17 8.84 -26.55
N LEU A 485 -13.62 9.31 -27.66
CA LEU A 485 -12.21 9.10 -28.01
C LEU A 485 -11.28 9.84 -27.04
N ALA A 486 -11.61 11.07 -26.71
CA ALA A 486 -10.87 11.85 -25.71
C ALA A 486 -10.91 11.20 -24.33
N THR A 487 -12.04 10.64 -23.91
CA THR A 487 -12.15 9.90 -22.64
C THR A 487 -11.26 8.67 -22.62
N LEU A 488 -11.22 7.89 -23.72
CA LEU A 488 -10.33 6.74 -23.83
C LEU A 488 -8.87 7.15 -23.74
N LEU A 489 -8.45 8.14 -24.54
CA LEU A 489 -7.03 8.53 -24.64
C LEU A 489 -6.54 9.32 -23.42
N ALA A 490 -7.39 10.05 -22.71
CA ALA A 490 -7.01 10.76 -21.50
C ALA A 490 -6.60 9.80 -20.35
N GLU A 491 -7.08 8.56 -20.37
CA GLU A 491 -6.64 7.52 -19.41
C GLU A 491 -5.35 6.81 -19.86
N GLY A 492 -4.88 7.09 -21.07
CA GLY A 492 -3.63 6.57 -21.64
C GLY A 492 -2.47 7.55 -21.46
N HIS A 493 -1.29 7.03 -21.20
CA HIS A 493 -0.07 7.84 -21.06
C HIS A 493 0.99 7.45 -22.09
N PRO A 494 1.66 8.40 -22.77
CA PRO A 494 2.77 8.12 -23.69
C PRO A 494 3.94 7.45 -22.97
N PHE A 495 4.19 6.18 -23.27
CA PHE A 495 5.23 5.37 -22.64
C PHE A 495 6.54 5.41 -23.43
N CYS A 496 6.50 5.11 -24.73
CA CYS A 496 7.66 5.14 -25.60
C CYS A 496 7.28 5.64 -26.99
N LEU A 497 8.08 6.55 -27.54
CA LEU A 497 7.86 7.15 -28.87
C LEU A 497 9.07 6.92 -29.77
N CYS A 498 8.87 6.33 -30.93
CA CYS A 498 9.86 6.28 -32.03
C CYS A 498 9.32 7.00 -33.27
N LYS A 499 10.07 6.99 -34.39
CA LYS A 499 9.64 7.68 -35.60
C LYS A 499 8.35 7.15 -36.21
N GLU A 500 8.06 5.87 -36.05
CA GLU A 500 6.97 5.17 -36.75
C GLU A 500 5.87 4.70 -35.79
N ALA A 501 6.15 4.59 -34.47
CA ALA A 501 5.22 4.06 -33.49
C ALA A 501 5.27 4.78 -32.14
N LEU A 502 4.10 4.78 -31.46
CA LEU A 502 3.89 5.23 -30.10
C LEU A 502 3.33 4.10 -29.26
N LEU A 503 3.97 3.79 -28.14
CA LEU A 503 3.43 2.93 -27.12
C LEU A 503 2.71 3.78 -26.07
N LEU A 504 1.42 3.47 -25.82
CA LEU A 504 0.62 4.03 -24.73
C LEU A 504 0.53 3.04 -23.60
N THR A 505 0.46 3.51 -22.36
CA THR A 505 0.19 2.67 -21.19
C THR A 505 -1.15 3.04 -20.57
N PHE A 506 -1.91 2.03 -20.16
CA PHE A 506 -3.20 2.16 -19.48
C PHE A 506 -3.16 1.46 -18.12
N ASN A 507 -3.88 2.01 -17.14
CA ASN A 507 -4.00 1.40 -15.82
C ASN A 507 -4.91 0.16 -15.82
N PHE A 508 -5.82 0.05 -16.79
CA PHE A 508 -6.81 -1.03 -16.87
C PHE A 508 -6.71 -1.79 -18.20
N THR A 509 -6.63 -3.12 -18.13
CA THR A 509 -6.55 -4.01 -19.30
C THR A 509 -7.76 -3.83 -20.26
N ARG A 510 -8.93 -3.47 -19.73
CA ARG A 510 -10.12 -3.18 -20.55
C ARG A 510 -9.87 -2.00 -21.50
N LEU A 511 -9.29 -0.92 -21.03
CA LEU A 511 -9.01 0.28 -21.83
C LEU A 511 -7.90 0.03 -22.86
N LYS A 512 -6.85 -0.71 -22.47
CA LYS A 512 -5.82 -1.21 -23.41
C LYS A 512 -6.46 -1.99 -24.55
N ASN A 513 -7.32 -2.94 -24.22
CA ASN A 513 -7.99 -3.79 -25.21
C ASN A 513 -8.86 -2.96 -26.15
N GLN A 514 -9.61 -1.98 -25.64
CA GLN A 514 -10.42 -1.07 -26.42
C GLN A 514 -9.57 -0.18 -27.34
N ALA A 515 -8.44 0.34 -26.86
CA ALA A 515 -7.54 1.15 -27.66
C ALA A 515 -6.86 0.35 -28.78
N ASN A 516 -6.65 -0.96 -28.60
CA ASN A 516 -6.06 -1.84 -29.60
C ASN A 516 -7.07 -2.43 -30.60
N VAL A 517 -8.38 -2.09 -30.52
CA VAL A 517 -9.37 -2.50 -31.53
C VAL A 517 -9.02 -1.87 -32.86
N LYS A 518 -8.99 -2.67 -33.93
CA LYS A 518 -8.59 -2.23 -35.29
C LYS A 518 -9.43 -1.05 -35.79
N ALA A 519 -10.73 -1.07 -35.57
CA ALA A 519 -11.64 0.01 -35.96
C ALA A 519 -11.31 1.37 -35.30
N ASN A 520 -10.74 1.36 -34.08
CA ASN A 520 -10.42 2.58 -33.33
C ASN A 520 -9.08 3.19 -33.76
N GLN A 521 -8.23 2.42 -34.44
CA GLN A 521 -6.86 2.83 -34.76
C GLN A 521 -6.78 4.08 -35.63
N ALA A 522 -7.68 4.21 -36.61
CA ALA A 522 -7.71 5.37 -37.50
C ALA A 522 -7.98 6.68 -36.71
N ALA A 523 -8.96 6.66 -35.82
CA ALA A 523 -9.31 7.82 -34.98
C ALA A 523 -8.20 8.14 -33.96
N ILE A 524 -7.61 7.12 -33.32
CA ILE A 524 -6.52 7.27 -32.37
C ILE A 524 -5.28 7.85 -33.05
N SER A 525 -4.90 7.28 -34.23
CA SER A 525 -3.74 7.78 -34.99
C SER A 525 -3.96 9.21 -35.49
N ALA A 526 -5.17 9.59 -35.91
CA ALA A 526 -5.48 10.96 -36.32
C ALA A 526 -5.38 11.98 -35.16
N MET A 527 -5.82 11.61 -33.97
CA MET A 527 -5.66 12.47 -32.79
C MET A 527 -4.19 12.62 -32.39
N VAL A 528 -3.44 11.54 -32.39
CA VAL A 528 -2.00 11.56 -32.10
C VAL A 528 -1.21 12.31 -33.19
N GLU A 529 -1.61 12.18 -34.45
CA GLU A 529 -0.99 12.92 -35.57
C GLU A 529 -1.12 14.44 -35.38
N LYS A 530 -2.29 14.95 -34.96
CA LYS A 530 -2.48 16.37 -34.66
C LYS A 530 -1.59 16.87 -33.50
N LEU A 531 -1.35 16.01 -32.49
CA LEU A 531 -0.49 16.35 -31.36
C LEU A 531 1.01 16.28 -31.69
N LEU A 532 1.43 15.40 -32.60
CA LEU A 532 2.82 15.16 -32.97
C LEU A 532 3.24 15.86 -34.26
N GLY A 533 2.30 16.30 -35.10
CA GLY A 533 2.55 16.82 -36.45
C GLY A 533 2.95 15.74 -37.47
N ARG A 534 2.92 14.46 -37.12
CA ARG A 534 3.21 13.31 -38.00
C ARG A 534 2.42 12.06 -37.64
N LYS A 535 2.19 11.22 -38.64
CA LYS A 535 1.46 9.98 -38.46
C LYS A 535 2.35 8.90 -37.81
N VAL A 536 1.84 8.26 -36.77
CA VAL A 536 2.47 7.14 -36.07
C VAL A 536 1.47 6.03 -35.81
N PHE A 537 1.94 4.78 -35.78
CA PHE A 537 1.14 3.65 -35.32
C PHE A 537 1.07 3.68 -33.79
N VAL A 538 -0.15 3.54 -33.24
CA VAL A 538 -0.35 3.59 -31.78
C VAL A 538 -0.67 2.19 -31.27
N TYR A 539 0.13 1.70 -30.32
CA TYR A 539 -0.11 0.43 -29.65
C TYR A 539 -0.19 0.62 -28.15
N SER A 540 -1.15 -0.05 -27.54
CA SER A 540 -1.48 0.15 -26.12
C SER A 540 -1.09 -1.06 -25.30
N LEU A 541 -0.45 -0.82 -24.18
CA LEU A 541 -0.02 -1.79 -23.17
C LEU A 541 -0.75 -1.54 -21.85
N ASP A 542 -0.94 -2.55 -21.02
CA ASP A 542 -1.33 -2.33 -19.65
C ASP A 542 -0.10 -2.28 -18.72
N ARG A 543 -0.34 -2.02 -17.44
CA ARG A 543 0.72 -1.89 -16.45
C ARG A 543 1.54 -3.18 -16.28
N LEU A 544 0.93 -4.35 -16.46
CA LEU A 544 1.62 -5.65 -16.37
C LEU A 544 2.53 -5.85 -17.58
N ASP A 545 2.01 -5.57 -18.78
CA ASP A 545 2.80 -5.63 -20.00
C ASP A 545 3.99 -4.66 -19.95
N CYS A 546 3.76 -3.42 -19.53
CA CYS A 546 4.84 -2.42 -19.40
C CYS A 546 5.94 -2.90 -18.45
N ASN A 547 5.59 -3.47 -17.29
CA ASN A 547 6.57 -3.99 -16.35
C ASN A 547 7.34 -5.19 -16.93
N LYS A 548 6.65 -6.10 -17.63
CA LYS A 548 7.27 -7.24 -18.32
C LYS A 548 8.31 -6.75 -19.33
N TYR A 549 7.89 -5.88 -20.26
CA TYR A 549 8.77 -5.39 -21.33
C TYR A 549 9.90 -4.53 -20.80
N TYR A 550 9.66 -3.70 -19.78
CA TYR A 550 10.69 -2.89 -19.15
C TYR A 550 11.77 -3.76 -18.47
N THR A 551 11.36 -4.79 -17.74
CA THR A 551 12.28 -5.73 -17.08
C THR A 551 13.10 -6.50 -18.11
N ASP A 552 12.46 -7.01 -19.16
CA ASP A 552 13.14 -7.70 -20.26
C ASP A 552 14.12 -6.78 -21.00
N PHE A 553 13.72 -5.54 -21.27
CA PHE A 553 14.55 -4.54 -21.90
C PHE A 553 15.79 -4.22 -21.05
N SER A 554 15.60 -3.96 -19.76
CA SER A 554 16.68 -3.67 -18.81
C SER A 554 17.67 -4.84 -18.69
N ASN A 555 17.17 -6.08 -18.60
CA ASN A 555 18.00 -7.28 -18.56
C ASN A 555 18.82 -7.47 -19.86
N LYS A 556 18.19 -7.27 -21.03
CA LYS A 556 18.87 -7.36 -22.34
C LYS A 556 19.90 -6.24 -22.51
N GLU A 557 19.62 -5.06 -21.98
CA GLU A 557 20.57 -3.91 -22.00
C GLU A 557 21.80 -4.20 -21.15
N GLN A 558 21.63 -4.68 -19.91
CA GLN A 558 22.74 -5.05 -19.03
C GLN A 558 23.62 -6.17 -19.60
N LEU A 559 23.02 -7.07 -20.37
CA LEU A 559 23.71 -8.20 -21.01
C LEU A 559 24.27 -7.83 -22.41
N ASN A 560 24.16 -6.59 -22.87
CA ASN A 560 24.51 -6.15 -24.24
C ASN A 560 23.86 -7.02 -25.34
N LYS A 561 22.62 -7.50 -25.11
CA LYS A 561 21.84 -8.34 -26.04
C LYS A 561 20.74 -7.59 -26.78
N LEU A 562 20.68 -6.27 -26.67
CA LEU A 562 19.72 -5.46 -27.44
C LEU A 562 20.13 -5.44 -28.92
N PRO A 563 19.15 -5.48 -29.85
CA PRO A 563 19.43 -5.40 -31.27
C PRO A 563 20.04 -4.05 -31.64
N ASN A 564 20.88 -4.05 -32.70
CA ASN A 564 21.52 -2.82 -33.19
C ASN A 564 20.46 -1.94 -33.86
N LYS A 565 20.35 -0.68 -33.45
CA LYS A 565 19.35 0.29 -34.00
C LYS A 565 19.33 0.40 -35.52
N LYS A 566 20.47 0.18 -36.18
CA LYS A 566 20.59 0.25 -37.65
C LYS A 566 19.99 -0.95 -38.38
N GLU A 567 19.78 -2.05 -37.67
CA GLU A 567 19.32 -3.32 -38.23
C GLU A 567 17.82 -3.57 -37.92
N ILE A 568 17.23 -2.72 -37.07
CA ILE A 568 15.82 -2.86 -36.69
C ILE A 568 14.94 -2.37 -37.85
N GLN A 569 14.09 -3.28 -38.35
CA GLN A 569 12.94 -2.97 -39.20
C GLN A 569 11.67 -3.24 -38.44
N LEU A 570 10.78 -2.25 -38.35
CA LEU A 570 9.48 -2.41 -37.67
C LEU A 570 8.47 -2.99 -38.66
N GLU A 571 7.95 -4.14 -38.33
CA GLU A 571 6.81 -4.76 -39.04
C GLU A 571 5.52 -4.34 -38.32
N LEU A 572 5.02 -3.15 -38.65
CA LEU A 572 3.79 -2.62 -38.07
C LEU A 572 2.59 -3.02 -38.91
N PRO A 573 1.46 -3.39 -38.28
CA PRO A 573 0.24 -3.68 -39.01
C PRO A 573 -0.19 -2.46 -39.84
N LYS A 574 -0.46 -2.65 -41.13
CA LYS A 574 -1.03 -1.58 -41.98
C LYS A 574 -2.50 -1.44 -41.56
N GLY A 575 -2.87 -0.25 -41.04
CA GLY A 575 -4.29 0.11 -40.92
C GLY A 575 -4.88 0.25 -42.33
N GLU A 576 -5.96 -0.49 -42.60
CA GLU A 576 -6.74 -0.30 -43.81
C GLU A 576 -7.46 1.04 -43.80
#